data_6ea5d1f7d16d925807bc9001c4a16945
#
_entry.id   6ea5d1f7d16d925807bc9001c4a16945
#
_cell.length_a   1.000
_cell.length_b   1.000
_cell.length_c   1.000
_cell.angle_alpha   90.00
_cell.angle_beta   90.00
_cell.angle_gamma   90.00
#
_symmetry.space_group_name_H-M   'P 1'
#
loop_
_entity.id
_entity.type
_entity.pdbx_description
1 polymer ?
#
loop_
_entity_poly.entity_id
_entity_poly.type
_entity_poly.pdbx_seq_one_letter_code
_entity_poly.pdbx_strand_id
1 'polypeptide(L)'
;MAMTSRERMLTALKNGRPDRLPCQVHGWMPYYLKNYLGGMDQWQAFERFGMDYAIYVSPLYSYDEKDMANWLVECKGSETDESGNRCEIYQITTPKGTLRKKVVHTDVTSYDTEYLLKELKDFEVWNAYYPVPRAVDFTPIQVTKDRLGDKGIIRSHPFSPGQGSPWQSFCTLFGTEASIMLGMDEPETLHHILESIVEKTLRVTEMWRNTPADMVEVGGGAGSSTVISPNFYREFGLPYDQRQNALFHEAGLKVVNHFCGGLMPMLDLVVELSRSSTRSKDPRSCEPAAYPSAIRPRVHAARGRLRV
;
A
#
# COMPACT_ATOMS: atom_id res chain seq x y z
N MET A 1 21.01 -20.97 -19.90
CA MET A 1 19.72 -21.63 -19.53
C MET A 1 18.68 -20.58 -19.32
N ALA A 2 17.43 -20.83 -19.69
CA ALA A 2 16.32 -19.90 -19.39
C ALA A 2 16.09 -19.87 -17.87
N MET A 3 15.89 -18.68 -17.31
CA MET A 3 15.55 -18.52 -15.91
C MET A 3 14.12 -19.00 -15.63
N THR A 4 13.88 -19.55 -14.45
CA THR A 4 12.53 -19.71 -13.94
C THR A 4 11.88 -18.35 -13.72
N SER A 5 10.56 -18.29 -13.61
CA SER A 5 9.86 -17.02 -13.33
C SER A 5 10.33 -16.40 -12.01
N ARG A 6 10.54 -17.23 -10.98
CA ARG A 6 11.06 -16.80 -9.69
C ARG A 6 12.48 -16.20 -9.80
N GLU A 7 13.40 -16.90 -10.44
CA GLU A 7 14.76 -16.40 -10.65
C GLU A 7 14.77 -15.07 -11.41
N ARG A 8 13.95 -14.96 -12.45
CA ARG A 8 13.82 -13.73 -13.27
C ARG A 8 13.34 -12.56 -12.45
N MET A 9 12.24 -12.74 -11.70
CA MET A 9 11.67 -11.70 -10.84
C MET A 9 12.65 -11.27 -9.75
N LEU A 10 13.26 -12.23 -9.04
CA LEU A 10 14.23 -11.94 -7.98
C LEU A 10 15.50 -11.27 -8.52
N THR A 11 15.95 -11.64 -9.73
CA THR A 11 17.09 -10.99 -10.40
C THR A 11 16.77 -9.52 -10.70
N ALA A 12 15.58 -9.24 -11.26
CA ALA A 12 15.14 -7.86 -11.52
C ALA A 12 15.02 -7.04 -10.23
N LEU A 13 14.43 -7.60 -9.17
CA LEU A 13 14.30 -6.94 -7.86
C LEU A 13 15.65 -6.66 -7.17
N LYS A 14 16.72 -7.35 -7.58
CA LYS A 14 18.10 -7.10 -7.13
C LYS A 14 18.88 -6.17 -8.07
N ASN A 15 18.19 -5.50 -9.01
CA ASN A 15 18.80 -4.67 -10.06
C ASN A 15 19.78 -5.46 -10.95
N GLY A 16 19.61 -6.78 -11.04
CA GLY A 16 20.35 -7.64 -11.95
C GLY A 16 19.75 -7.64 -13.36
N ARG A 17 20.40 -8.36 -14.28
CA ARG A 17 19.93 -8.51 -15.66
C ARG A 17 19.28 -9.88 -15.84
N PRO A 18 17.95 -9.98 -15.85
CA PRO A 18 17.26 -11.23 -16.15
C PRO A 18 17.38 -11.61 -17.63
N ASP A 19 17.03 -12.87 -17.96
CA ASP A 19 17.04 -13.39 -19.34
C ASP A 19 16.06 -12.65 -20.26
N ARG A 20 14.95 -12.18 -19.73
CA ARG A 20 13.98 -11.26 -20.37
C ARG A 20 13.38 -10.33 -19.31
N LEU A 21 12.71 -9.28 -19.77
CA LEU A 21 11.93 -8.42 -18.87
C LEU A 21 10.84 -9.25 -18.17
N PRO A 22 10.74 -9.22 -16.83
CA PRO A 22 9.60 -9.80 -16.13
C PRO A 22 8.28 -9.20 -16.60
N CYS A 23 7.30 -10.05 -16.87
CA CYS A 23 5.98 -9.64 -17.31
C CYS A 23 4.93 -10.15 -16.33
N GLN A 24 4.25 -9.22 -15.66
CA GLN A 24 3.21 -9.55 -14.69
C GLN A 24 2.13 -8.46 -14.68
N VAL A 25 0.96 -8.76 -14.15
CA VAL A 25 -0.08 -7.77 -13.84
C VAL A 25 0.02 -7.39 -12.36
N HIS A 26 -0.41 -6.16 -12.03
CA HIS A 26 -0.46 -5.71 -10.63
C HIS A 26 -1.38 -6.62 -9.79
N GLY A 27 -2.54 -6.97 -10.31
CA GLY A 27 -3.46 -7.95 -9.71
C GLY A 27 -4.55 -8.33 -10.70
N TRP A 28 -4.98 -9.58 -10.65
CA TRP A 28 -6.13 -10.05 -11.42
C TRP A 28 -7.41 -9.67 -10.69
N MET A 29 -8.18 -8.73 -11.25
CA MET A 29 -9.47 -8.32 -10.68
C MET A 29 -10.50 -9.45 -10.85
N PRO A 30 -11.21 -9.86 -9.79
CA PRO A 30 -12.25 -10.90 -9.87
C PRO A 30 -13.30 -10.61 -10.93
N TYR A 31 -13.71 -9.34 -11.07
CA TYR A 31 -14.63 -8.88 -12.10
C TYR A 31 -14.12 -9.24 -13.51
N TYR A 32 -12.84 -8.95 -13.80
CA TYR A 32 -12.25 -9.24 -15.10
C TYR A 32 -12.13 -10.74 -15.37
N LEU A 33 -11.66 -11.51 -14.39
CA LEU A 33 -11.57 -12.97 -14.48
C LEU A 33 -12.93 -13.60 -14.77
N LYS A 34 -13.98 -13.14 -14.08
CA LYS A 34 -15.35 -13.63 -14.25
C LYS A 34 -15.93 -13.26 -15.61
N ASN A 35 -15.88 -11.99 -16.00
CA ASN A 35 -16.65 -11.48 -17.14
C ASN A 35 -15.92 -11.61 -18.49
N TYR A 36 -14.58 -11.63 -18.49
CA TYR A 36 -13.80 -11.64 -19.74
C TYR A 36 -12.93 -12.88 -19.91
N LEU A 37 -12.64 -13.63 -18.85
CA LEU A 37 -11.77 -14.80 -18.89
C LEU A 37 -12.50 -16.11 -18.51
N GLY A 38 -13.84 -16.15 -18.65
CA GLY A 38 -14.64 -17.37 -18.45
C GLY A 38 -14.64 -17.88 -17.00
N GLY A 39 -14.38 -17.01 -16.01
CA GLY A 39 -14.39 -17.35 -14.60
C GLY A 39 -13.15 -18.12 -14.12
N MET A 40 -12.06 -18.11 -14.90
CA MET A 40 -10.80 -18.71 -14.45
C MET A 40 -10.26 -18.00 -13.21
N ASP A 41 -9.51 -18.72 -12.39
CA ASP A 41 -8.79 -18.14 -11.26
C ASP A 41 -7.49 -17.42 -11.70
N GLN A 42 -6.86 -16.70 -10.77
CA GLN A 42 -5.63 -15.97 -11.08
C GLN A 42 -4.47 -16.88 -11.51
N TRP A 43 -4.38 -18.13 -10.98
CA TRP A 43 -3.33 -19.07 -11.34
C TRP A 43 -3.45 -19.52 -12.79
N GLN A 44 -4.69 -19.84 -13.19
CA GLN A 44 -5.03 -20.19 -14.58
C GLN A 44 -4.78 -19.02 -15.55
N ALA A 45 -5.06 -17.78 -15.09
CA ALA A 45 -4.81 -16.59 -15.90
C ALA A 45 -3.31 -16.34 -16.10
N PHE A 46 -2.48 -16.42 -15.06
CA PHE A 46 -1.02 -16.33 -15.18
C PHE A 46 -0.46 -17.39 -16.12
N GLU A 47 -0.92 -18.63 -15.99
CA GLU A 47 -0.52 -19.76 -16.85
C GLU A 47 -0.90 -19.51 -18.33
N ARG A 48 -2.17 -19.14 -18.56
CA ARG A 48 -2.73 -18.89 -19.91
C ARG A 48 -1.95 -17.83 -20.68
N PHE A 49 -1.52 -16.77 -20.00
CA PHE A 49 -0.81 -15.66 -20.62
C PHE A 49 0.71 -15.78 -20.54
N GLY A 50 1.25 -16.85 -19.98
CA GLY A 50 2.69 -17.07 -19.85
C GLY A 50 3.42 -15.98 -19.04
N MET A 51 2.72 -15.40 -18.06
CA MET A 51 3.26 -14.32 -17.23
C MET A 51 4.07 -14.83 -16.06
N ASP A 52 4.97 -13.99 -15.55
CA ASP A 52 5.70 -14.24 -14.31
C ASP A 52 4.76 -13.96 -13.13
N TYR A 53 4.55 -14.93 -12.25
CA TYR A 53 3.57 -14.82 -11.18
C TYR A 53 4.06 -13.87 -10.08
N ALA A 54 3.18 -12.95 -9.68
CA ALA A 54 3.31 -12.16 -8.47
C ALA A 54 2.01 -12.31 -7.67
N ILE A 55 2.01 -13.24 -6.73
CA ILE A 55 0.79 -13.60 -5.99
C ILE A 55 0.69 -12.78 -4.71
N TYR A 56 -0.45 -12.09 -4.55
CA TYR A 56 -0.78 -11.41 -3.30
C TYR A 56 -1.29 -12.38 -2.24
N VAL A 57 -0.67 -12.34 -1.08
CA VAL A 57 -1.13 -13.06 0.10
C VAL A 57 -0.93 -12.18 1.32
N SER A 58 -2.00 -12.00 2.10
CA SER A 58 -1.93 -11.32 3.38
C SER A 58 -1.67 -12.32 4.51
N PRO A 59 -0.90 -11.94 5.54
CA PRO A 59 -0.81 -12.73 6.76
C PRO A 59 -2.12 -12.63 7.55
N LEU A 60 -2.24 -13.43 8.61
CA LEU A 60 -3.30 -13.28 9.61
C LEU A 60 -2.76 -12.45 10.78
N TYR A 61 -3.63 -11.61 11.33
CA TYR A 61 -3.31 -10.77 12.48
C TYR A 61 -4.12 -11.20 13.69
N SER A 62 -3.46 -11.24 14.84
CA SER A 62 -4.11 -11.45 16.13
C SER A 62 -4.07 -10.17 16.95
N TYR A 63 -5.15 -9.90 17.65
CA TYR A 63 -5.35 -8.68 18.43
C TYR A 63 -5.54 -9.01 19.91
N ASP A 64 -5.32 -8.04 20.78
CA ASP A 64 -5.65 -8.16 22.18
C ASP A 64 -7.17 -8.13 22.38
N GLU A 65 -7.70 -9.03 23.21
CA GLU A 65 -9.16 -9.12 23.46
C GLU A 65 -9.71 -7.83 24.08
N LYS A 66 -8.94 -7.15 24.91
CA LYS A 66 -9.34 -5.88 25.51
C LYS A 66 -9.44 -4.77 24.48
N ASP A 67 -8.50 -4.72 23.52
CA ASP A 67 -8.51 -3.75 22.44
C ASP A 67 -9.73 -4.00 21.54
N MET A 68 -10.01 -5.26 21.21
CA MET A 68 -11.19 -5.64 20.43
C MET A 68 -12.50 -5.35 21.16
N ALA A 69 -12.56 -5.53 22.48
CA ALA A 69 -13.73 -5.19 23.27
C ALA A 69 -14.03 -3.68 23.31
N ASN A 70 -12.99 -2.85 23.13
CA ASN A 70 -13.10 -1.39 23.07
C ASN A 70 -13.34 -0.84 21.67
N TRP A 71 -13.40 -1.70 20.64
CA TRP A 71 -13.57 -1.35 19.23
C TRP A 71 -14.62 -2.24 18.58
N LEU A 72 -15.89 -2.01 18.94
CA LEU A 72 -16.99 -2.85 18.48
C LEU A 72 -17.52 -2.36 17.14
N VAL A 73 -17.34 -3.15 16.09
CA VAL A 73 -17.79 -2.83 14.72
C VAL A 73 -19.10 -3.56 14.42
N GLU A 74 -20.12 -2.82 14.06
CA GLU A 74 -21.44 -3.34 13.70
C GLU A 74 -21.91 -2.77 12.37
N CYS A 75 -22.43 -3.64 11.50
CA CYS A 75 -23.20 -3.19 10.35
C CYS A 75 -24.62 -2.82 10.80
N LYS A 76 -24.97 -1.54 10.72
CA LYS A 76 -26.28 -1.01 11.15
C LYS A 76 -27.34 -1.07 10.08
N GLY A 77 -26.99 -1.40 8.86
CA GLY A 77 -27.94 -1.55 7.76
C GLY A 77 -27.26 -1.50 6.40
N SER A 78 -28.04 -1.83 5.40
CA SER A 78 -27.63 -1.69 4.00
C SER A 78 -28.76 -0.98 3.23
N GLU A 79 -28.35 -0.17 2.25
CA GLU A 79 -29.24 0.52 1.32
C GLU A 79 -28.70 0.38 -0.10
N THR A 80 -29.46 0.82 -1.08
CA THR A 80 -29.00 0.84 -2.48
C THR A 80 -28.88 2.30 -2.90
N ASP A 81 -27.76 2.66 -3.54
CA ASP A 81 -27.57 4.01 -4.09
C ASP A 81 -28.37 4.21 -5.39
N GLU A 82 -28.35 5.42 -5.93
CA GLU A 82 -29.04 5.78 -7.18
C GLU A 82 -28.54 4.98 -8.40
N SER A 83 -27.34 4.45 -8.34
CA SER A 83 -26.72 3.63 -9.38
C SER A 83 -26.98 2.13 -9.22
N GLY A 84 -27.73 1.72 -8.17
CA GLY A 84 -28.03 0.34 -7.89
C GLY A 84 -26.94 -0.39 -7.08
N ASN A 85 -25.91 0.29 -6.60
CA ASN A 85 -24.87 -0.34 -5.81
C ASN A 85 -25.30 -0.54 -4.35
N ARG A 86 -24.86 -1.63 -3.75
CA ARG A 86 -25.08 -1.90 -2.33
C ARG A 86 -24.22 -0.98 -1.47
N CYS A 87 -24.83 -0.29 -0.53
CA CYS A 87 -24.17 0.55 0.46
C CYS A 87 -24.32 -0.05 1.85
N GLU A 88 -23.26 -0.18 2.60
CA GLU A 88 -23.27 -0.65 3.98
C GLU A 88 -22.89 0.45 4.95
N ILE A 89 -23.62 0.56 6.05
CA ILE A 89 -23.40 1.55 7.09
C ILE A 89 -22.80 0.82 8.29
N TYR A 90 -21.58 1.21 8.65
CA TYR A 90 -20.88 0.67 9.81
C TYR A 90 -20.82 1.69 10.93
N GLN A 91 -21.08 1.21 12.14
CA GLN A 91 -20.90 1.92 13.38
C GLN A 91 -19.79 1.26 14.19
N ILE A 92 -18.90 2.05 14.70
CA ILE A 92 -17.83 1.61 15.60
C ILE A 92 -18.10 2.24 16.97
N THR A 93 -18.35 1.42 17.98
CA THR A 93 -18.59 1.86 19.35
C THR A 93 -17.32 1.70 20.18
N THR A 94 -16.94 2.75 20.88
CA THR A 94 -15.78 2.80 21.78
C THR A 94 -16.18 3.37 23.14
N PRO A 95 -15.37 3.21 24.21
CA PRO A 95 -15.64 3.81 25.51
C PRO A 95 -15.77 5.34 25.52
N LYS A 96 -15.23 6.05 24.52
CA LYS A 96 -15.25 7.51 24.47
C LYS A 96 -16.13 8.10 23.34
N GLY A 97 -16.79 7.26 22.59
CA GLY A 97 -17.66 7.75 21.53
C GLY A 97 -17.91 6.74 20.43
N THR A 98 -18.70 7.16 19.46
CA THR A 98 -19.09 6.33 18.32
C THR A 98 -18.62 6.98 17.02
N LEU A 99 -17.98 6.18 16.18
CA LEU A 99 -17.60 6.54 14.83
C LEU A 99 -18.54 5.84 13.84
N ARG A 100 -18.70 6.41 12.66
CA ARG A 100 -19.57 5.83 11.61
C ARG A 100 -18.94 6.03 10.26
N LYS A 101 -19.10 5.03 9.36
CA LYS A 101 -18.73 5.14 7.96
C LYS A 101 -19.77 4.48 7.07
N LYS A 102 -19.80 4.87 5.78
CA LYS A 102 -20.62 4.25 4.74
C LYS A 102 -19.73 3.80 3.60
N VAL A 103 -19.86 2.53 3.23
CA VAL A 103 -19.10 1.88 2.17
C VAL A 103 -20.04 1.56 1.02
N VAL A 104 -19.68 1.93 -0.20
CA VAL A 104 -20.34 1.53 -1.44
C VAL A 104 -19.59 0.37 -2.07
N HIS A 105 -20.31 -0.67 -2.45
CA HIS A 105 -19.80 -1.85 -3.13
C HIS A 105 -20.28 -1.86 -4.58
N THR A 106 -19.34 -1.72 -5.52
CA THR A 106 -19.60 -1.89 -6.94
C THR A 106 -19.10 -3.26 -7.41
N ASP A 107 -19.41 -3.64 -8.64
CA ASP A 107 -18.88 -4.88 -9.22
C ASP A 107 -17.35 -4.92 -9.32
N VAL A 108 -16.70 -3.77 -9.29
CA VAL A 108 -15.26 -3.62 -9.54
C VAL A 108 -14.48 -3.33 -8.26
N THR A 109 -15.04 -2.50 -7.37
CA THR A 109 -14.33 -2.02 -6.18
C THR A 109 -15.31 -1.59 -5.09
N SER A 110 -14.77 -1.31 -3.90
CA SER A 110 -15.52 -0.70 -2.80
C SER A 110 -14.80 0.57 -2.35
N TYR A 111 -15.55 1.59 -1.94
CA TYR A 111 -15.02 2.87 -1.48
C TYR A 111 -15.93 3.51 -0.43
N ASP A 112 -15.36 4.33 0.43
CA ASP A 112 -16.09 5.04 1.47
C ASP A 112 -16.72 6.32 0.87
N THR A 113 -18.03 6.52 1.08
CA THR A 113 -18.77 7.75 0.76
C THR A 113 -19.06 8.60 2.00
N GLU A 114 -18.96 7.99 3.17
CA GLU A 114 -18.88 8.65 4.45
C GLU A 114 -17.64 8.11 5.16
N TYR A 115 -16.64 8.98 5.35
CA TYR A 115 -15.38 8.57 5.97
C TYR A 115 -15.54 8.31 7.45
N LEU A 116 -14.66 7.46 8.01
CA LEU A 116 -14.71 7.10 9.42
C LEU A 116 -14.47 8.30 10.33
N LEU A 117 -13.55 9.18 9.96
CA LEU A 117 -13.19 10.40 10.70
C LEU A 117 -13.75 11.60 9.93
N LYS A 118 -14.46 12.49 10.61
CA LYS A 118 -15.08 13.69 10.04
C LYS A 118 -14.51 14.97 10.63
N GLU A 119 -13.98 14.88 11.82
CA GLU A 119 -13.44 16.00 12.58
C GLU A 119 -12.29 15.50 13.48
N LEU A 120 -11.48 16.42 14.01
CA LEU A 120 -10.30 16.08 14.79
C LEU A 120 -10.63 15.29 16.06
N LYS A 121 -11.81 15.53 16.67
CA LYS A 121 -12.24 14.73 17.84
C LYS A 121 -12.45 13.25 17.50
N ASP A 122 -12.85 12.93 16.26
CA ASP A 122 -12.98 11.54 15.80
C ASP A 122 -11.62 10.88 15.73
N PHE A 123 -10.59 11.64 15.30
CA PHE A 123 -9.22 11.14 15.32
C PHE A 123 -8.75 10.80 16.74
N GLU A 124 -9.05 11.61 17.73
CA GLU A 124 -8.69 11.33 19.13
C GLU A 124 -9.32 10.02 19.62
N VAL A 125 -10.60 9.77 19.30
CA VAL A 125 -11.29 8.51 19.63
C VAL A 125 -10.63 7.35 18.88
N TRP A 126 -10.41 7.51 17.57
CA TRP A 126 -9.75 6.49 16.75
C TRP A 126 -8.34 6.18 17.27
N ASN A 127 -7.54 7.20 17.55
CA ASN A 127 -6.16 7.02 18.00
C ASN A 127 -6.07 6.28 19.33
N ALA A 128 -7.01 6.56 20.24
CA ALA A 128 -7.05 5.94 21.55
C ALA A 128 -7.49 4.46 21.53
N TYR A 129 -8.36 4.07 20.59
CA TYR A 129 -9.03 2.76 20.63
C TYR A 129 -8.83 1.89 19.41
N TYR A 130 -8.26 2.41 18.32
CA TYR A 130 -8.03 1.59 17.12
C TYR A 130 -7.10 0.41 17.43
N PRO A 131 -7.55 -0.84 17.27
CA PRO A 131 -6.78 -2.01 17.65
C PRO A 131 -5.58 -2.21 16.73
N VAL A 132 -4.41 -2.39 17.33
CA VAL A 132 -3.16 -2.67 16.62
C VAL A 132 -2.82 -4.15 16.80
N PRO A 133 -2.47 -4.88 15.73
CA PRO A 133 -2.11 -6.29 15.85
C PRO A 133 -1.01 -6.54 16.87
N ARG A 134 -1.19 -7.59 17.66
CA ARG A 134 -0.23 -8.07 18.66
C ARG A 134 0.71 -9.13 18.12
N ALA A 135 0.24 -9.92 17.12
CA ALA A 135 1.03 -10.95 16.49
C ALA A 135 0.64 -11.10 15.01
N VAL A 136 1.57 -11.64 14.23
CA VAL A 136 1.41 -11.90 12.80
C VAL A 136 1.66 -13.39 12.56
N ASP A 137 0.70 -14.07 11.93
CA ASP A 137 0.83 -15.45 11.45
C ASP A 137 1.08 -15.46 9.94
N PHE A 138 2.26 -15.90 9.55
CA PHE A 138 2.68 -15.98 8.15
C PHE A 138 2.34 -17.33 7.48
N THR A 139 1.61 -18.22 8.14
CA THR A 139 1.22 -19.53 7.58
C THR A 139 0.57 -19.42 6.20
N PRO A 140 -0.38 -18.49 5.93
CA PRO A 140 -0.97 -18.37 4.60
C PRO A 140 0.05 -18.00 3.52
N ILE A 141 1.05 -17.19 3.86
CA ILE A 141 2.14 -16.79 2.96
C ILE A 141 3.03 -18.00 2.67
N GLN A 142 3.41 -18.75 3.70
CA GLN A 142 4.26 -19.95 3.54
C GLN A 142 3.57 -21.00 2.67
N VAL A 143 2.32 -21.34 2.97
CA VAL A 143 1.52 -22.31 2.19
C VAL A 143 1.42 -21.90 0.72
N THR A 144 1.18 -20.62 0.45
CA THR A 144 1.09 -20.13 -0.93
C THR A 144 2.44 -20.14 -1.62
N LYS A 145 3.53 -19.80 -0.91
CA LYS A 145 4.89 -19.87 -1.43
C LYS A 145 5.29 -21.27 -1.83
N ASP A 146 4.97 -22.27 -0.98
CA ASP A 146 5.26 -23.67 -1.27
C ASP A 146 4.50 -24.17 -2.50
N ARG A 147 3.22 -23.79 -2.63
CA ARG A 147 2.41 -24.04 -3.83
C ARG A 147 2.98 -23.37 -5.08
N LEU A 148 3.48 -22.14 -4.94
CA LEU A 148 3.97 -21.34 -6.06
C LEU A 148 5.30 -21.89 -6.62
N GLY A 149 6.22 -22.32 -5.76
CA GLY A 149 7.53 -22.82 -6.15
C GLY A 149 8.29 -21.82 -7.04
N ASP A 150 8.80 -22.32 -8.17
CA ASP A 150 9.59 -21.53 -9.12
C ASP A 150 8.76 -20.71 -10.14
N LYS A 151 7.43 -20.77 -10.04
CA LYS A 151 6.54 -20.03 -10.97
C LYS A 151 6.50 -18.52 -10.71
N GLY A 152 7.03 -18.01 -9.57
CA GLY A 152 7.01 -16.59 -9.29
C GLY A 152 7.42 -16.20 -7.87
N ILE A 153 6.90 -15.06 -7.42
CA ILE A 153 7.17 -14.49 -6.11
C ILE A 153 5.90 -14.20 -5.33
N ILE A 154 6.04 -14.15 -4.01
CA ILE A 154 4.98 -13.71 -3.10
C ILE A 154 5.13 -12.22 -2.82
N ARG A 155 4.05 -11.48 -3.10
CA ARG A 155 3.87 -10.08 -2.74
C ARG A 155 2.83 -9.97 -1.63
N SER A 156 3.08 -9.14 -0.64
CA SER A 156 2.19 -9.01 0.50
C SER A 156 1.94 -7.56 0.86
N HIS A 157 0.77 -7.29 1.43
CA HIS A 157 0.48 -6.00 2.03
C HIS A 157 0.71 -6.08 3.54
N PRO A 158 1.56 -5.23 4.10
CA PRO A 158 1.71 -5.13 5.54
C PRO A 158 0.47 -4.47 6.16
N PHE A 159 0.38 -4.57 7.49
CA PHE A 159 -0.64 -3.86 8.24
C PHE A 159 -0.58 -2.35 7.98
N SER A 160 -1.76 -1.77 7.81
CA SER A 160 -1.97 -0.34 7.72
C SER A 160 -3.34 -0.02 8.33
N PRO A 161 -3.45 1.03 9.15
CA PRO A 161 -4.73 1.40 9.78
C PRO A 161 -5.83 1.81 8.80
N GLY A 162 -5.46 2.27 7.62
CA GLY A 162 -6.36 2.54 6.52
C GLY A 162 -5.96 1.70 5.32
N GLN A 163 -5.12 2.27 4.44
CA GLN A 163 -4.59 1.59 3.27
C GLN A 163 -3.16 2.07 2.99
N GLY A 164 -2.22 1.16 2.74
CA GLY A 164 -0.88 1.49 2.28
C GLY A 164 -0.05 2.32 3.27
N SER A 165 0.49 3.45 2.80
CA SER A 165 1.34 4.33 3.60
C SER A 165 0.58 5.16 4.66
N PRO A 166 1.26 5.80 5.62
CA PRO A 166 0.62 6.66 6.62
C PRO A 166 -0.23 7.78 6.01
N TRP A 167 0.28 8.47 4.98
CA TRP A 167 -0.51 9.48 4.26
C TRP A 167 -1.75 8.88 3.57
N GLN A 168 -1.59 7.79 2.82
CA GLN A 168 -2.71 7.09 2.20
C GLN A 168 -3.73 6.61 3.24
N SER A 169 -3.26 6.09 4.38
CA SER A 169 -4.12 5.65 5.49
C SER A 169 -4.98 6.79 6.02
N PHE A 170 -4.38 7.96 6.23
CA PHE A 170 -5.14 9.13 6.68
C PHE A 170 -6.16 9.59 5.64
N CYS A 171 -5.79 9.66 4.37
CA CYS A 171 -6.72 9.96 3.29
C CYS A 171 -7.90 8.98 3.21
N THR A 172 -7.67 7.69 3.50
CA THR A 172 -8.75 6.69 3.54
C THR A 172 -9.66 6.89 4.75
N LEU A 173 -9.13 7.32 5.89
CA LEU A 173 -9.89 7.52 7.12
C LEU A 173 -10.66 8.84 7.13
N PHE A 174 -10.10 9.92 6.61
CA PHE A 174 -10.60 11.30 6.75
C PHE A 174 -11.10 11.93 5.44
N GLY A 175 -10.78 11.31 4.31
CA GLY A 175 -11.03 11.84 2.97
C GLY A 175 -9.84 12.62 2.42
N THR A 176 -9.54 12.42 1.15
CA THR A 176 -8.33 12.99 0.52
C THR A 176 -8.35 14.53 0.50
N GLU A 177 -9.47 15.13 0.10
CA GLU A 177 -9.61 16.59 0.03
C GLU A 177 -9.46 17.23 1.42
N ALA A 178 -10.20 16.73 2.42
CA ALA A 178 -10.11 17.21 3.79
C ALA A 178 -8.70 17.04 4.38
N SER A 179 -8.01 15.95 4.06
CA SER A 179 -6.63 15.70 4.50
C SER A 179 -5.64 16.70 3.89
N ILE A 180 -5.81 17.07 2.62
CA ILE A 180 -4.98 18.09 1.96
C ILE A 180 -5.23 19.46 2.58
N MET A 181 -6.49 19.84 2.76
CA MET A 181 -6.86 21.10 3.38
C MET A 181 -6.30 21.23 4.80
N LEU A 182 -6.39 20.16 5.61
CA LEU A 182 -5.79 20.13 6.93
C LEU A 182 -4.28 20.39 6.89
N GLY A 183 -3.56 19.79 5.92
CA GLY A 183 -2.13 20.03 5.77
C GLY A 183 -1.76 21.45 5.36
N MET A 184 -2.65 22.12 4.64
CA MET A 184 -2.44 23.53 4.25
C MET A 184 -2.79 24.49 5.38
N ASP A 185 -3.82 24.22 6.15
CA ASP A 185 -4.35 25.13 7.17
C ASP A 185 -3.70 24.89 8.55
N GLU A 186 -3.43 23.62 8.89
CA GLU A 186 -2.92 23.18 10.20
C GLU A 186 -1.81 22.12 10.06
N PRO A 187 -0.65 22.45 9.48
CA PRO A 187 0.42 21.48 9.19
C PRO A 187 0.89 20.70 10.41
N GLU A 188 1.04 21.34 11.56
CA GLU A 188 1.45 20.71 12.81
C GLU A 188 0.44 19.64 13.29
N THR A 189 -0.85 19.90 13.11
CA THR A 189 -1.93 18.95 13.41
C THR A 189 -1.82 17.74 12.50
N LEU A 190 -1.60 17.93 11.19
CA LEU A 190 -1.40 16.82 10.26
C LEU A 190 -0.15 16.01 10.60
N HIS A 191 0.98 16.65 10.94
CA HIS A 191 2.18 15.95 11.40
C HIS A 191 1.91 15.09 12.64
N HIS A 192 1.18 15.58 13.64
CA HIS A 192 0.79 14.81 14.81
C HIS A 192 -0.04 13.57 14.46
N ILE A 193 -1.00 13.71 13.55
CA ILE A 193 -1.84 12.62 13.06
C ILE A 193 -1.00 11.56 12.34
N LEU A 194 -0.15 11.98 11.39
CA LEU A 194 0.70 11.07 10.62
C LEU A 194 1.71 10.35 11.51
N GLU A 195 2.26 11.03 12.53
CA GLU A 195 3.13 10.40 13.53
C GLU A 195 2.39 9.29 14.28
N SER A 196 1.17 9.56 14.75
CA SER A 196 0.35 8.57 15.44
C SER A 196 0.01 7.34 14.57
N ILE A 197 -0.23 7.55 13.27
CA ILE A 197 -0.49 6.48 12.31
C ILE A 197 0.78 5.66 12.07
N VAL A 198 1.91 6.32 11.82
CA VAL A 198 3.17 5.62 11.53
C VAL A 198 3.64 4.82 12.73
N GLU A 199 3.52 5.32 13.96
CA GLU A 199 3.88 4.59 15.17
C GLU A 199 3.10 3.27 15.31
N LYS A 200 1.79 3.29 15.03
CA LYS A 200 0.98 2.06 15.00
C LYS A 200 1.46 1.09 13.91
N THR A 201 1.78 1.61 12.74
CA THR A 201 2.27 0.84 11.60
C THR A 201 3.64 0.22 11.86
N LEU A 202 4.59 0.99 12.42
CA LEU A 202 5.96 0.53 12.67
C LEU A 202 6.00 -0.63 13.68
N ARG A 203 5.18 -0.59 14.75
CA ARG A 203 5.08 -1.69 15.72
C ARG A 203 4.74 -3.02 15.05
N VAL A 204 3.87 -3.01 14.05
CA VAL A 204 3.50 -4.23 13.30
C VAL A 204 4.56 -4.57 12.25
N THR A 205 5.18 -3.54 11.62
CA THR A 205 6.26 -3.74 10.64
C THR A 205 7.45 -4.47 11.26
N GLU A 206 7.80 -4.20 12.51
CA GLU A 206 8.87 -4.91 13.23
C GLU A 206 8.62 -6.43 13.35
N MET A 207 7.36 -6.86 13.35
CA MET A 207 6.99 -8.28 13.39
C MET A 207 7.24 -9.02 12.07
N TRP A 208 7.54 -8.29 10.98
CA TRP A 208 7.76 -8.86 9.65
C TRP A 208 9.16 -9.46 9.47
N ARG A 209 10.02 -9.38 10.47
CA ARG A 209 11.28 -10.12 10.48
C ARG A 209 10.99 -11.62 10.33
N ASN A 210 11.71 -12.28 9.45
CA ASN A 210 11.55 -13.71 9.15
C ASN A 210 10.24 -14.07 8.38
N THR A 211 9.54 -13.11 7.78
CA THR A 211 8.43 -13.42 6.89
C THR A 211 8.90 -14.25 5.69
N PRO A 212 8.09 -15.22 5.21
CA PRO A 212 8.38 -15.92 3.96
C PRO A 212 8.03 -15.12 2.69
N ALA A 213 7.46 -13.92 2.79
CA ALA A 213 7.19 -13.06 1.65
C ALA A 213 8.49 -12.66 0.92
N ASP A 214 8.44 -12.49 -0.40
CA ASP A 214 9.59 -12.06 -1.19
C ASP A 214 9.65 -10.51 -1.29
N MET A 215 8.49 -9.85 -1.21
CA MET A 215 8.38 -8.40 -1.22
C MET A 215 7.10 -7.93 -0.54
N VAL A 216 7.11 -6.69 -0.10
CA VAL A 216 5.93 -5.99 0.42
C VAL A 216 5.59 -4.81 -0.48
N GLU A 217 4.31 -4.47 -0.53
CA GLU A 217 3.82 -3.28 -1.21
C GLU A 217 3.22 -2.31 -0.21
N VAL A 218 3.67 -1.07 -0.28
CA VAL A 218 3.24 0.08 0.53
C VAL A 218 2.90 1.26 -0.40
N GLY A 219 2.58 2.40 0.14
CA GLY A 219 2.23 3.59 -0.65
C GLY A 219 0.73 3.69 -0.88
N GLY A 220 0.35 4.30 -1.99
CA GLY A 220 -1.05 4.48 -2.38
C GLY A 220 -1.26 5.66 -3.33
N GLY A 221 -2.44 5.72 -3.95
CA GLY A 221 -2.79 6.71 -4.97
C GLY A 221 -2.76 8.15 -4.47
N ALA A 222 -3.12 8.37 -3.20
CA ALA A 222 -3.11 9.71 -2.60
C ALA A 222 -1.72 10.34 -2.51
N GLY A 223 -0.63 9.55 -2.59
CA GLY A 223 0.74 10.05 -2.65
C GLY A 223 1.22 10.45 -4.04
N SER A 224 0.43 10.26 -5.09
CA SER A 224 0.83 10.56 -6.47
C SER A 224 0.72 12.04 -6.83
N SER A 225 1.50 12.51 -7.81
CA SER A 225 1.46 13.93 -8.25
C SER A 225 0.18 14.32 -9.02
N THR A 226 -0.71 13.37 -9.26
CA THR A 226 -2.07 13.66 -9.73
C THR A 226 -3.01 14.10 -8.61
N VAL A 227 -2.60 13.93 -7.35
CA VAL A 227 -3.40 14.26 -6.16
C VAL A 227 -2.74 15.36 -5.33
N ILE A 228 -1.43 15.24 -5.06
CA ILE A 228 -0.67 16.20 -4.26
C ILE A 228 0.61 16.64 -4.99
N SER A 229 1.12 17.82 -4.65
CA SER A 229 2.38 18.31 -5.21
C SER A 229 3.59 17.52 -4.65
N PRO A 230 4.73 17.48 -5.37
CA PRO A 230 5.97 16.91 -4.85
C PRO A 230 6.40 17.55 -3.52
N ASN A 231 6.18 18.86 -3.32
CA ASN A 231 6.51 19.52 -2.07
C ASN A 231 5.62 19.06 -0.91
N PHE A 232 4.33 18.90 -1.16
CA PHE A 232 3.40 18.35 -0.15
C PHE A 232 3.80 16.91 0.23
N TYR A 233 4.13 16.07 -0.74
CA TYR A 233 4.61 14.71 -0.44
C TYR A 233 5.93 14.72 0.32
N ARG A 234 6.87 15.62 -0.02
CA ARG A 234 8.14 15.77 0.68
C ARG A 234 7.94 16.07 2.16
N GLU A 235 6.93 16.85 2.49
CA GLU A 235 6.62 17.26 3.85
C GLU A 235 5.79 16.20 4.60
N PHE A 236 4.68 15.74 4.02
CA PHE A 236 3.68 14.93 4.72
C PHE A 236 3.68 13.43 4.34
N GLY A 237 4.39 13.00 3.32
CA GLY A 237 4.47 11.60 2.91
C GLY A 237 5.84 10.99 3.19
N LEU A 238 6.86 11.55 2.53
CA LEU A 238 8.21 11.00 2.46
C LEU A 238 8.82 10.63 3.83
N PRO A 239 8.79 11.48 4.88
CA PRO A 239 9.45 11.16 6.16
C PRO A 239 8.86 9.93 6.85
N TYR A 240 7.57 9.73 6.72
CA TYR A 240 6.84 8.62 7.34
C TYR A 240 7.02 7.33 6.54
N ASP A 241 6.96 7.41 5.22
CA ASP A 241 7.16 6.27 4.32
C ASP A 241 8.60 5.75 4.41
N GLN A 242 9.61 6.65 4.54
CA GLN A 242 11.00 6.25 4.73
C GLN A 242 11.22 5.43 6.00
N ARG A 243 10.57 5.77 7.09
CA ARG A 243 10.68 5.03 8.37
C ARG A 243 10.15 3.60 8.23
N GLN A 244 9.01 3.41 7.56
CA GLN A 244 8.46 2.09 7.33
C GLN A 244 9.32 1.28 6.36
N ASN A 245 9.75 1.88 5.25
CA ASN A 245 10.62 1.23 4.26
C ASN A 245 11.95 0.78 4.88
N ALA A 246 12.53 1.60 5.78
CA ALA A 246 13.78 1.25 6.46
C ALA A 246 13.63 -0.06 7.27
N LEU A 247 12.56 -0.24 8.02
CA LEU A 247 12.32 -1.46 8.79
C LEU A 247 12.15 -2.70 7.89
N PHE A 248 11.46 -2.57 6.76
CA PHE A 248 11.35 -3.67 5.80
C PHE A 248 12.70 -4.02 5.18
N HIS A 249 13.51 -3.03 4.83
CA HIS A 249 14.87 -3.26 4.32
C HIS A 249 15.77 -3.93 5.37
N GLU A 250 15.68 -3.53 6.64
CA GLU A 250 16.39 -4.18 7.76
C GLU A 250 15.95 -5.64 7.95
N ALA A 251 14.68 -5.94 7.67
CA ALA A 251 14.16 -7.31 7.64
C ALA A 251 14.56 -8.09 6.37
N GLY A 252 15.33 -7.49 5.45
CA GLY A 252 15.77 -8.11 4.19
C GLY A 252 14.73 -8.15 3.09
N LEU A 253 13.58 -7.48 3.28
CA LEU A 253 12.49 -7.46 2.30
C LEU A 253 12.72 -6.42 1.20
N LYS A 254 12.21 -6.72 0.01
CA LYS A 254 12.06 -5.75 -1.07
C LYS A 254 10.76 -4.98 -0.87
N VAL A 255 10.82 -3.67 -1.08
CA VAL A 255 9.66 -2.78 -0.96
C VAL A 255 9.28 -2.25 -2.33
N VAL A 256 8.00 -2.34 -2.65
CA VAL A 256 7.39 -1.68 -3.79
C VAL A 256 6.54 -0.53 -3.25
N ASN A 257 6.87 0.69 -3.64
CA ASN A 257 6.06 1.85 -3.33
C ASN A 257 5.08 2.08 -4.47
N HIS A 258 3.78 1.98 -4.16
CA HIS A 258 2.71 2.14 -5.12
C HIS A 258 2.32 3.61 -5.26
N PHE A 259 2.30 4.09 -6.51
CA PHE A 259 1.77 5.39 -6.89
C PHE A 259 0.88 5.20 -8.11
N CYS A 260 -0.41 5.57 -8.02
CA CYS A 260 -1.39 5.29 -9.07
C CYS A 260 -1.23 6.15 -10.34
N GLY A 261 -0.43 7.20 -10.28
CA GLY A 261 -0.21 8.07 -11.46
C GLY A 261 0.74 9.21 -11.18
N GLY A 262 1.03 10.02 -12.21
CA GLY A 262 1.82 11.23 -12.08
C GLY A 262 3.22 11.04 -11.49
N LEU A 263 3.89 9.91 -11.77
CA LEU A 263 5.15 9.56 -11.10
C LEU A 263 6.33 10.45 -11.49
N MET A 264 6.36 10.98 -12.72
CA MET A 264 7.54 11.69 -13.24
C MET A 264 7.98 12.88 -12.38
N PRO A 265 7.09 13.77 -11.88
CA PRO A 265 7.48 14.85 -10.98
C PRO A 265 7.96 14.38 -9.60
N MET A 266 7.70 13.11 -9.24
CA MET A 266 8.00 12.52 -7.95
C MET A 266 9.27 11.65 -7.96
N LEU A 267 9.91 11.44 -9.12
CA LEU A 267 10.99 10.44 -9.26
C LEU A 267 12.15 10.66 -8.27
N ASP A 268 12.57 11.87 -8.02
CA ASP A 268 13.65 12.16 -7.07
C ASP A 268 13.25 11.74 -5.64
N LEU A 269 11.99 11.98 -5.26
CA LEU A 269 11.44 11.59 -3.95
C LEU A 269 11.31 10.06 -3.84
N VAL A 270 10.91 9.39 -4.92
CA VAL A 270 10.85 7.92 -4.96
C VAL A 270 12.24 7.31 -4.80
N VAL A 271 13.28 7.92 -5.39
CA VAL A 271 14.67 7.49 -5.16
C VAL A 271 15.07 7.71 -3.69
N GLU A 272 14.63 8.79 -3.07
CA GLU A 272 14.86 9.06 -1.65
C GLU A 272 14.20 8.03 -0.73
N LEU A 273 13.05 7.45 -1.10
CA LEU A 273 12.39 6.39 -0.34
C LEU A 273 13.24 5.12 -0.16
N SER A 274 14.11 4.83 -1.12
CA SER A 274 14.99 3.66 -1.06
C SER A 274 16.26 3.88 -0.24
N ARG A 275 16.54 5.12 0.17
CA ARG A 275 17.71 5.45 0.98
C ARG A 275 17.40 5.15 2.44
N SER A 276 18.11 4.19 3.01
CA SER A 276 18.05 3.89 4.45
C SER A 276 18.38 5.14 5.28
N SER A 277 17.54 5.40 6.31
CA SER A 277 17.74 6.48 7.29
C SER A 277 18.97 6.30 8.19
N THR A 278 19.79 5.28 7.98
CA THR A 278 21.01 4.98 8.74
C THR A 278 22.20 5.86 8.38
N ARG A 279 22.06 6.85 7.48
CA ARG A 279 23.10 7.87 7.32
C ARG A 279 23.03 8.86 8.48
N SER A 280 24.14 8.87 9.25
CA SER A 280 24.42 9.79 10.36
C SER A 280 23.95 11.22 10.05
N LYS A 281 23.51 11.91 11.10
CA LYS A 281 23.12 13.33 11.09
C LYS A 281 24.27 14.32 10.76
N ASP A 282 25.26 13.94 9.94
CA ASP A 282 26.28 14.84 9.45
C ASP A 282 25.91 15.35 8.06
N PRO A 283 25.47 16.63 7.93
CA PRO A 283 25.11 17.23 6.64
C PRO A 283 26.29 17.33 5.66
N ARG A 284 27.51 17.05 6.09
CA ARG A 284 28.74 17.21 5.30
C ARG A 284 29.21 15.93 4.61
N SER A 285 28.53 14.79 4.80
CA SER A 285 28.92 13.50 4.21
C SER A 285 28.16 13.10 2.94
N CYS A 286 27.44 14.00 2.30
CA CYS A 286 26.76 13.75 1.02
C CYS A 286 27.68 14.13 -0.16
N GLU A 287 28.66 13.30 -0.49
CA GLU A 287 29.15 13.24 -1.86
C GLU A 287 28.20 12.37 -2.68
N PRO A 288 27.71 12.86 -3.85
CA PRO A 288 26.88 12.04 -4.72
C PRO A 288 27.76 10.94 -5.32
N ALA A 289 27.43 9.68 -5.00
CA ALA A 289 28.01 8.55 -5.73
C ALA A 289 27.65 8.73 -7.21
N ALA A 290 28.67 8.85 -8.05
CA ALA A 290 28.52 8.98 -9.48
C ALA A 290 27.75 7.77 -10.02
N TYR A 291 26.54 7.99 -10.49
CA TYR A 291 25.81 6.99 -11.28
C TYR A 291 26.52 6.82 -12.63
N PRO A 292 26.70 5.58 -13.11
CA PRO A 292 27.16 5.38 -14.47
C PRO A 292 26.14 6.02 -15.43
N SER A 293 26.60 6.89 -16.31
CA SER A 293 25.83 7.68 -17.27
C SER A 293 25.13 6.85 -18.39
N ALA A 294 24.83 5.57 -18.16
CA ALA A 294 24.43 4.61 -19.19
C ALA A 294 22.95 4.16 -19.13
N ILE A 295 22.07 4.76 -18.34
CA ILE A 295 20.64 4.45 -18.41
C ILE A 295 19.86 5.74 -18.68
N ARG A 296 19.87 6.19 -19.93
CA ARG A 296 18.80 7.04 -20.44
C ARG A 296 17.69 6.08 -20.94
N PRO A 297 16.47 6.07 -20.35
CA PRO A 297 15.38 5.34 -20.95
C PRO A 297 15.03 6.00 -22.28
N ARG A 298 15.18 5.27 -23.39
CA ARG A 298 14.58 5.68 -24.67
C ARG A 298 13.07 5.44 -24.52
N VAL A 299 12.36 6.48 -24.13
CA VAL A 299 10.90 6.51 -24.21
C VAL A 299 10.55 6.66 -25.69
N HIS A 300 10.18 5.57 -26.34
CA HIS A 300 9.48 5.64 -27.62
C HIS A 300 8.07 6.15 -27.35
N ALA A 301 7.85 7.44 -27.59
CA ALA A 301 6.52 8.02 -27.62
C ALA A 301 5.76 7.48 -28.84
N ALA A 302 4.94 6.48 -28.63
CA ALA A 302 3.92 6.10 -29.61
C ALA A 302 2.81 7.18 -29.59
N ARG A 303 2.90 8.14 -30.53
CA ARG A 303 1.82 9.09 -30.82
C ARG A 303 0.73 8.35 -31.57
N GLY A 304 -0.22 7.74 -30.87
CA GLY A 304 -1.49 7.31 -31.41
C GLY A 304 -2.49 8.47 -31.40
N ARG A 305 -2.80 9.04 -32.56
CA ARG A 305 -3.95 9.95 -32.73
C ARG A 305 -5.21 9.09 -32.67
N LEU A 306 -5.98 9.17 -31.59
CA LEU A 306 -7.40 8.84 -31.65
C LEU A 306 -8.14 10.02 -32.29
N ARG A 307 -8.73 9.80 -33.47
CA ARG A 307 -9.82 10.62 -34.01
C ARG A 307 -11.13 10.05 -33.44
N VAL A 308 -11.95 10.96 -32.94
CA VAL A 308 -13.36 10.75 -32.57
C VAL A 308 -14.15 10.29 -33.76
#